data_776de90c6ed2614e8f02e108c314aa8f
#
_entry.id   776de90c6ed2614e8f02e108c314aa8f
#
_cell.length_a   1.000
_cell.length_b   1.000
_cell.length_c   1.000
_cell.angle_alpha   90.00
_cell.angle_beta   90.00
_cell.angle_gamma   90.00
#
_symmetry.space_group_name_H-M   'P 1'
#
loop_
_entity.id
_entity.type
_entity.pdbx_description
1 polymer ?
#
loop_
_entity_poly.entity_id
_entity_poly.type
_entity_poly.pdbx_seq_one_letter_code
_entity_poly.pdbx_strand_id
1 'polypeptide(L)'
;MCCCVLGFALVGGLLASTAVETVPDVIQAKKFELVNDDGKVRARIFLAGGMENPGAMFQMFDEEGVSVIQISSNGAGGQLEFFNGDGKNTVSLNTRGAGGSLSIRNVDGRRAARLDAGSHGGGELEFRNMNGQPVAGIGADGSGDGLFRLGNRKGEITTSLP
;
A
#
# COMPACT_ATOMS: atom_id res chain seq x y z
N MET A 1 1.64 -2.88 -89.57
CA MET A 1 2.31 -3.22 -88.35
C MET A 1 1.50 -2.59 -87.24
N CYS A 2 0.75 -3.40 -86.51
CA CYS A 2 -0.15 -2.95 -85.45
C CYS A 2 0.39 -3.47 -84.13
N CYS A 3 0.89 -2.54 -83.26
CA CYS A 3 1.35 -2.87 -81.90
C CYS A 3 0.18 -2.79 -80.97
N CYS A 4 -0.28 -3.95 -80.47
CA CYS A 4 -1.21 -4.04 -79.39
C CYS A 4 -0.44 -3.93 -78.05
N VAL A 5 -0.65 -2.86 -77.29
CA VAL A 5 -0.18 -2.72 -75.93
C VAL A 5 -1.26 -3.25 -75.00
N LEU A 6 -1.01 -4.43 -74.43
CA LEU A 6 -1.83 -4.98 -73.33
C LEU A 6 -1.49 -4.25 -72.00
N GLY A 7 -2.45 -3.47 -71.56
CA GLY A 7 -2.40 -2.89 -70.21
C GLY A 7 -2.80 -3.91 -69.14
N PHE A 8 -1.87 -4.33 -68.28
CA PHE A 8 -2.16 -5.10 -67.09
C PHE A 8 -2.62 -4.13 -66.00
N ALA A 9 -3.90 -4.15 -65.69
CA ALA A 9 -4.42 -3.49 -64.49
C ALA A 9 -4.13 -4.38 -63.28
N LEU A 10 -3.16 -4.01 -62.49
CA LEU A 10 -2.92 -4.60 -61.16
C LEU A 10 -4.01 -4.09 -60.19
N VAL A 11 -5.03 -4.90 -59.97
CA VAL A 11 -5.96 -4.69 -58.86
C VAL A 11 -5.26 -5.17 -57.58
N GLY A 12 -4.56 -4.25 -56.97
CA GLY A 12 -4.01 -4.44 -55.61
C GLY A 12 -5.16 -4.43 -54.61
N GLY A 13 -5.70 -5.61 -54.30
CA GLY A 13 -6.59 -5.74 -53.15
C GLY A 13 -5.84 -5.45 -51.87
N LEU A 14 -6.10 -4.28 -51.26
CA LEU A 14 -5.75 -4.06 -49.86
C LEU A 14 -6.55 -5.02 -48.99
N LEU A 15 -5.96 -6.15 -48.67
CA LEU A 15 -6.41 -6.94 -47.51
C LEU A 15 -6.06 -6.13 -46.27
N ALA A 16 -6.96 -5.28 -45.81
CA ALA A 16 -6.92 -4.77 -44.48
C ALA A 16 -7.10 -5.95 -43.52
N SER A 17 -5.99 -6.58 -43.13
CA SER A 17 -6.00 -7.50 -41.99
C SER A 17 -6.33 -6.65 -40.76
N THR A 18 -7.57 -6.71 -40.28
CA THR A 18 -7.91 -6.32 -38.94
C THR A 18 -7.18 -7.31 -38.05
N ALA A 19 -5.96 -6.92 -37.63
CA ALA A 19 -5.27 -7.62 -36.56
C ALA A 19 -6.20 -7.52 -35.36
N VAL A 20 -6.83 -8.63 -35.01
CA VAL A 20 -7.48 -8.74 -33.68
C VAL A 20 -6.33 -8.61 -32.67
N GLU A 21 -6.26 -7.46 -32.02
CA GLU A 21 -5.30 -7.21 -30.96
C GLU A 21 -5.61 -8.21 -29.85
N THR A 22 -4.90 -9.33 -29.82
CA THR A 22 -5.04 -10.32 -28.75
C THR A 22 -4.41 -9.73 -27.52
N VAL A 23 -5.24 -9.45 -26.50
CA VAL A 23 -4.74 -9.05 -25.18
C VAL A 23 -3.91 -10.22 -24.65
N PRO A 24 -2.63 -10.02 -24.30
CA PRO A 24 -1.81 -11.09 -23.75
C PRO A 24 -2.34 -11.53 -22.38
N ASP A 25 -2.33 -12.82 -22.11
CA ASP A 25 -2.77 -13.38 -20.81
C ASP A 25 -1.88 -12.89 -19.65
N VAL A 26 -0.63 -12.54 -19.93
CA VAL A 26 0.35 -12.06 -18.94
C VAL A 26 1.17 -10.91 -19.52
N ILE A 27 1.31 -9.84 -18.74
CA ILE A 27 2.24 -8.74 -19.01
C ILE A 27 3.37 -8.80 -17.97
N GLN A 28 4.61 -8.97 -18.41
CA GLN A 28 5.80 -8.96 -17.55
C GLN A 28 6.58 -7.66 -17.75
N ALA A 29 6.77 -6.90 -16.67
CA ALA A 29 7.54 -5.67 -16.70
C ALA A 29 8.30 -5.48 -15.37
N LYS A 30 9.42 -4.77 -15.41
CA LYS A 30 10.17 -4.39 -14.20
C LYS A 30 9.48 -3.26 -13.42
N LYS A 31 8.63 -2.49 -14.11
CA LYS A 31 7.91 -1.34 -13.59
C LYS A 31 6.70 -1.02 -14.45
N PHE A 32 5.60 -0.66 -13.79
CA PHE A 32 4.42 -0.05 -14.43
C PHE A 32 4.21 1.33 -13.82
N GLU A 33 3.88 2.31 -14.65
CA GLU A 33 3.52 3.66 -14.22
C GLU A 33 2.24 4.12 -14.89
N LEU A 34 1.34 4.71 -14.07
CA LEU A 34 0.21 5.49 -14.53
C LEU A 34 0.64 6.95 -14.49
N VAL A 35 0.56 7.64 -15.62
CA VAL A 35 0.86 9.06 -15.75
C VAL A 35 -0.40 9.83 -16.12
N ASN A 36 -0.48 11.10 -15.71
CA ASN A 36 -1.53 12.02 -16.16
C ASN A 36 -1.15 12.66 -17.51
N ASP A 37 -2.02 13.52 -18.03
CA ASP A 37 -1.83 14.21 -19.32
C ASP A 37 -0.56 15.09 -19.36
N ASP A 38 -0.08 15.56 -18.21
CA ASP A 38 1.16 16.33 -18.07
C ASP A 38 2.40 15.44 -17.96
N GLY A 39 2.26 14.11 -18.04
CA GLY A 39 3.36 13.16 -17.90
C GLY A 39 3.82 12.92 -16.45
N LYS A 40 3.09 13.44 -15.44
CA LYS A 40 3.42 13.19 -14.03
C LYS A 40 2.93 11.80 -13.61
N VAL A 41 3.78 11.07 -12.89
CA VAL A 41 3.45 9.77 -12.34
C VAL A 41 2.41 9.94 -11.22
N ARG A 42 1.29 9.22 -11.33
CA ARG A 42 0.18 9.19 -10.36
C ARG A 42 0.09 7.88 -9.60
N ALA A 43 0.54 6.80 -10.20
CA ALA A 43 0.72 5.51 -9.52
C ALA A 43 1.87 4.73 -10.15
N ARG A 44 2.46 3.82 -9.38
CA ARG A 44 3.47 2.90 -9.91
C ARG A 44 3.51 1.58 -9.17
N ILE A 45 3.89 0.52 -9.89
CA ILE A 45 4.22 -0.79 -9.35
C ILE A 45 5.66 -1.10 -9.76
N PHE A 46 6.51 -1.49 -8.83
CA PHE A 46 7.92 -1.75 -9.10
C PHE A 46 8.55 -2.63 -8.00
N LEU A 47 9.74 -3.15 -8.26
CA LEU A 47 10.56 -3.79 -7.24
C LEU A 47 11.43 -2.74 -6.54
N ALA A 48 11.30 -2.63 -5.22
CA ALA A 48 12.14 -1.72 -4.43
C ALA A 48 13.59 -2.22 -4.45
N GLY A 49 14.49 -1.41 -5.04
CA GLY A 49 15.92 -1.73 -5.15
C GLY A 49 16.66 -1.54 -3.83
N GLY A 50 17.82 -2.21 -3.69
CA GLY A 50 18.76 -2.01 -2.59
C GLY A 50 18.57 -2.87 -1.35
N MET A 51 17.65 -3.81 -1.36
CA MET A 51 17.48 -4.82 -0.30
C MET A 51 17.98 -6.19 -0.77
N GLU A 52 18.53 -7.00 0.13
CA GLU A 52 18.90 -8.39 -0.18
C GLU A 52 17.70 -9.21 -0.70
N ASN A 53 16.47 -8.82 -0.33
CA ASN A 53 15.22 -9.35 -0.85
C ASN A 53 14.32 -8.19 -1.30
N PRO A 54 14.41 -7.75 -2.57
CA PRO A 54 13.57 -6.68 -3.09
C PRO A 54 12.11 -7.11 -3.07
N GLY A 55 11.30 -6.39 -2.30
CA GLY A 55 9.85 -6.59 -2.27
C GLY A 55 9.15 -5.82 -3.39
N ALA A 56 7.98 -6.29 -3.79
CA ALA A 56 7.11 -5.53 -4.67
C ALA A 56 6.51 -4.33 -3.93
N MET A 57 6.42 -3.20 -4.60
CA MET A 57 5.84 -1.97 -4.07
C MET A 57 4.84 -1.38 -5.06
N PHE A 58 3.67 -1.00 -4.54
CA PHE A 58 2.70 -0.17 -5.22
C PHE A 58 2.62 1.18 -4.50
N GLN A 59 2.66 2.27 -5.24
CA GLN A 59 2.52 3.64 -4.71
C GLN A 59 1.51 4.44 -5.50
N MET A 60 0.77 5.31 -4.81
CA MET A 60 -0.06 6.36 -5.40
C MET A 60 0.43 7.73 -4.91
N PHE A 61 0.31 8.73 -5.78
CA PHE A 61 0.78 10.08 -5.54
C PHE A 61 -0.37 11.09 -5.70
N ASP A 62 -0.36 12.14 -4.87
CA ASP A 62 -1.22 13.30 -5.04
C ASP A 62 -0.75 14.20 -6.22
N GLU A 63 -1.38 15.38 -6.36
CA GLU A 63 -1.06 16.32 -7.44
C GLU A 63 0.32 16.94 -7.29
N GLU A 64 0.81 17.06 -6.08
CA GLU A 64 2.13 17.59 -5.72
C GLU A 64 3.23 16.55 -5.88
N GLY A 65 2.89 15.27 -6.09
CA GLY A 65 3.83 14.15 -6.22
C GLY A 65 4.25 13.55 -4.88
N VAL A 66 3.53 13.87 -3.80
CA VAL A 66 3.72 13.22 -2.50
C VAL A 66 3.07 11.84 -2.52
N SER A 67 3.75 10.82 -2.03
CA SER A 67 3.17 9.48 -1.90
C SER A 67 2.09 9.50 -0.82
N VAL A 68 0.85 9.16 -1.18
CA VAL A 68 -0.31 9.15 -0.27
C VAL A 68 -0.76 7.75 0.11
N ILE A 69 -0.46 6.75 -0.72
CA ILE A 69 -0.71 5.33 -0.44
C ILE A 69 0.51 4.52 -0.84
N GLN A 70 0.90 3.59 0.01
CA GLN A 70 1.94 2.62 -0.27
C GLN A 70 1.51 1.22 0.17
N ILE A 71 1.62 0.25 -0.74
CA ILE A 71 1.52 -1.18 -0.43
C ILE A 71 2.87 -1.79 -0.74
N SER A 72 3.43 -2.51 0.20
CA SER A 72 4.74 -3.14 0.02
C SER A 72 4.81 -4.51 0.66
N SER A 73 5.69 -5.35 0.13
CA SER A 73 6.09 -6.61 0.72
C SER A 73 7.59 -6.61 0.95
N ASN A 74 8.04 -7.24 2.01
CA ASN A 74 9.45 -7.49 2.29
C ASN A 74 9.58 -8.88 2.95
N GLY A 75 10.80 -9.30 3.24
CA GLY A 75 11.05 -10.60 3.87
C GLY A 75 10.38 -10.80 5.24
N ALA A 76 9.86 -9.75 5.87
CA ALA A 76 9.16 -9.80 7.15
C ALA A 76 7.63 -9.78 7.04
N GLY A 77 7.05 -9.53 5.84
CA GLY A 77 5.61 -9.51 5.62
C GLY A 77 5.13 -8.41 4.69
N GLY A 78 3.81 -8.18 4.69
CA GLY A 78 3.14 -7.14 3.91
C GLY A 78 2.82 -5.90 4.73
N GLN A 79 2.73 -4.76 4.07
CA GLN A 79 2.44 -3.46 4.68
C GLN A 79 1.56 -2.62 3.75
N LEU A 80 0.56 -1.94 4.34
CA LEU A 80 -0.24 -0.90 3.70
C LEU A 80 -0.11 0.37 4.54
N GLU A 81 0.26 1.47 3.92
CA GLU A 81 0.44 2.76 4.56
C GLU A 81 -0.33 3.86 3.85
N PHE A 82 -0.87 4.78 4.65
CA PHE A 82 -1.47 6.02 4.20
C PHE A 82 -0.69 7.20 4.77
N PHE A 83 -0.46 8.20 3.95
CA PHE A 83 0.27 9.40 4.30
C PHE A 83 -0.64 10.63 4.10
N ASN A 84 -0.45 11.65 4.89
CA ASN A 84 -1.08 12.95 4.66
C ASN A 84 -0.32 13.76 3.59
N GLY A 85 -0.84 14.92 3.19
CA GLY A 85 -0.21 15.81 2.22
C GLY A 85 1.21 16.27 2.59
N ASP A 86 1.58 16.23 3.88
CA ASP A 86 2.95 16.52 4.35
C ASP A 86 3.88 15.30 4.25
N GLY A 87 3.41 14.17 3.71
CA GLY A 87 4.18 12.93 3.62
C GLY A 87 4.35 12.19 4.95
N LYS A 88 3.58 12.55 5.99
CA LYS A 88 3.64 11.85 7.28
C LYS A 88 2.71 10.64 7.26
N ASN A 89 3.19 9.47 7.71
CA ASN A 89 2.38 8.28 7.88
C ASN A 89 1.27 8.51 8.91
N THR A 90 0.02 8.35 8.50
CA THR A 90 -1.17 8.53 9.36
C THR A 90 -1.84 7.23 9.72
N VAL A 91 -1.82 6.24 8.82
CA VAL A 91 -2.35 4.89 9.07
C VAL A 91 -1.39 3.86 8.53
N SER A 92 -1.12 2.83 9.29
CA SER A 92 -0.37 1.65 8.81
C SER A 92 -1.01 0.36 9.26
N LEU A 93 -1.19 -0.57 8.31
CA LEU A 93 -1.56 -1.95 8.53
C LEU A 93 -0.36 -2.80 8.10
N ASN A 94 0.17 -3.62 8.99
CA ASN A 94 1.33 -4.46 8.66
C ASN A 94 1.29 -5.80 9.38
N THR A 95 2.00 -6.76 8.79
CA THR A 95 2.33 -8.02 9.44
C THR A 95 3.81 -7.98 9.81
N ARG A 96 4.13 -8.14 11.07
CA ARG A 96 5.50 -8.15 11.55
C ARG A 96 5.68 -9.25 12.59
N GLY A 97 6.65 -10.14 12.35
CA GLY A 97 6.87 -11.29 13.24
C GLY A 97 5.65 -12.21 13.29
N ALA A 98 5.14 -12.46 14.48
CA ALA A 98 4.06 -13.44 14.70
C ALA A 98 2.64 -12.88 14.53
N GLY A 99 2.45 -11.58 14.22
CA GLY A 99 1.10 -11.00 14.18
C GLY A 99 0.93 -9.80 13.28
N GLY A 100 -0.32 -9.38 13.11
CA GLY A 100 -0.71 -8.18 12.39
C GLY A 100 -0.90 -6.99 13.32
N SER A 101 -0.70 -5.78 12.83
CA SER A 101 -0.99 -4.55 13.56
C SER A 101 -1.60 -3.47 12.68
N LEU A 102 -2.55 -2.71 13.26
CA LEU A 102 -3.07 -1.47 12.72
C LEU A 102 -2.65 -0.34 13.64
N SER A 103 -2.02 0.69 13.09
CA SER A 103 -1.65 1.90 13.82
C SER A 103 -2.32 3.12 13.18
N ILE A 104 -2.90 3.97 14.00
CA ILE A 104 -3.45 5.28 13.61
C ILE A 104 -2.61 6.35 14.33
N ARG A 105 -2.20 7.37 13.57
CA ARG A 105 -1.36 8.46 14.05
C ARG A 105 -2.08 9.79 13.87
N ASN A 106 -1.77 10.74 14.72
CA ASN A 106 -2.25 12.12 14.57
C ASN A 106 -1.44 12.88 13.48
N VAL A 107 -1.80 14.12 13.23
CA VAL A 107 -1.14 15.00 12.24
C VAL A 107 0.36 15.21 12.51
N ASP A 108 0.81 15.05 13.78
CA ASP A 108 2.22 15.15 14.15
C ASP A 108 2.99 13.83 13.93
N GLY A 109 2.32 12.76 13.46
CA GLY A 109 2.91 11.44 13.28
C GLY A 109 3.00 10.62 14.57
N ARG A 110 2.44 11.10 15.70
CA ARG A 110 2.40 10.36 16.95
C ARG A 110 1.26 9.35 16.94
N ARG A 111 1.51 8.15 17.47
CA ARG A 111 0.49 7.11 17.56
C ARG A 111 -0.65 7.54 18.48
N ALA A 112 -1.89 7.55 17.95
CA ALA A 112 -3.12 7.84 18.69
C ALA A 112 -3.85 6.57 19.09
N ALA A 113 -3.87 5.56 18.20
CA ALA A 113 -4.45 4.25 18.47
C ALA A 113 -3.63 3.13 17.85
N ARG A 114 -3.69 1.94 18.43
CA ARG A 114 -3.08 0.71 17.91
C ARG A 114 -3.97 -0.49 18.21
N LEU A 115 -4.13 -1.35 17.23
CA LEU A 115 -4.70 -2.69 17.38
C LEU A 115 -3.64 -3.69 16.90
N ASP A 116 -3.28 -4.66 17.70
CA ASP A 116 -2.38 -5.72 17.27
C ASP A 116 -2.64 -7.08 17.93
N ALA A 117 -2.02 -8.10 17.36
CA ALA A 117 -1.92 -9.40 17.96
C ALA A 117 -0.76 -9.39 18.96
N GLY A 118 -1.00 -9.06 20.21
CA GLY A 118 0.02 -8.96 21.24
C GLY A 118 1.05 -10.09 21.24
N SER A 119 2.20 -9.87 21.83
CA SER A 119 3.34 -10.79 21.88
C SER A 119 3.04 -12.17 22.51
N HIS A 120 1.94 -12.28 23.24
CA HIS A 120 1.48 -13.50 23.89
C HIS A 120 0.32 -14.20 23.18
N GLY A 121 0.03 -13.81 21.91
CA GLY A 121 -1.02 -14.41 21.08
C GLY A 121 -2.43 -13.85 21.32
N GLY A 122 -2.60 -12.93 22.27
CA GLY A 122 -3.84 -12.17 22.47
C GLY A 122 -3.91 -10.92 21.60
N GLY A 123 -5.13 -10.40 21.37
CA GLY A 123 -5.34 -9.10 20.75
C GLY A 123 -5.24 -7.96 21.77
N GLU A 124 -4.74 -6.81 21.35
CA GLU A 124 -4.68 -5.59 22.18
C GLU A 124 -5.10 -4.37 21.36
N LEU A 125 -6.01 -3.57 21.93
CA LEU A 125 -6.36 -2.23 21.45
C LEU A 125 -5.87 -1.21 22.47
N GLU A 126 -5.05 -0.26 22.04
CA GLU A 126 -4.47 0.78 22.88
C GLU A 126 -4.81 2.17 22.31
N PHE A 127 -5.18 3.09 23.19
CA PHE A 127 -5.33 4.52 22.88
C PHE A 127 -4.29 5.34 23.64
N ARG A 128 -3.77 6.37 22.99
CA ARG A 128 -2.76 7.29 23.53
C ARG A 128 -3.23 8.73 23.47
N ASN A 129 -2.80 9.52 24.45
CA ASN A 129 -3.02 10.96 24.45
C ASN A 129 -2.04 11.70 23.51
N MET A 130 -2.18 13.02 23.42
CA MET A 130 -1.32 13.88 22.59
C MET A 130 0.18 13.79 22.95
N ASN A 131 0.52 13.39 24.18
CA ASN A 131 1.91 13.21 24.64
C ASN A 131 2.46 11.82 24.32
N GLY A 132 1.65 10.95 23.67
CA GLY A 132 2.02 9.59 23.30
C GLY A 132 1.94 8.59 24.47
N GLN A 133 1.31 8.97 25.60
CA GLN A 133 1.15 8.10 26.76
C GLN A 133 -0.14 7.28 26.62
N PRO A 134 -0.14 5.98 26.98
CA PRO A 134 -1.33 5.15 26.94
C PRO A 134 -2.35 5.65 27.99
N VAL A 135 -3.62 5.83 27.57
CA VAL A 135 -4.70 6.31 28.44
C VAL A 135 -5.92 5.38 28.47
N ALA A 136 -6.00 4.44 27.53
CA ALA A 136 -6.98 3.37 27.56
C ALA A 136 -6.46 2.16 26.80
N GLY A 137 -6.88 0.96 27.20
CA GLY A 137 -6.56 -0.28 26.51
C GLY A 137 -7.55 -1.40 26.83
N ILE A 138 -7.73 -2.28 25.85
CA ILE A 138 -8.50 -3.51 25.97
C ILE A 138 -7.66 -4.61 25.33
N GLY A 139 -7.54 -5.74 26.00
CA GLY A 139 -6.76 -6.86 25.45
C GLY A 139 -6.80 -8.08 26.35
N ALA A 140 -5.96 -9.05 26.06
CA ALA A 140 -5.72 -10.18 26.92
C ALA A 140 -4.48 -9.92 27.78
N ASP A 141 -4.52 -10.34 29.04
CA ASP A 141 -3.34 -10.35 29.91
C ASP A 141 -2.43 -11.56 29.61
N GLY A 142 -1.34 -11.69 30.40
CA GLY A 142 -0.39 -12.79 30.24
C GLY A 142 -0.95 -14.19 30.56
N SER A 143 -2.12 -14.25 31.22
CA SER A 143 -2.87 -15.50 31.53
C SER A 143 -3.90 -15.83 30.46
N GLY A 144 -4.19 -14.89 29.55
CA GLY A 144 -5.20 -15.02 28.49
C GLY A 144 -6.56 -14.47 28.91
N ASP A 145 -6.69 -13.87 30.10
CA ASP A 145 -7.91 -13.25 30.56
C ASP A 145 -8.09 -11.86 29.92
N GLY A 146 -9.36 -11.46 29.70
CA GLY A 146 -9.69 -10.15 29.18
C GLY A 146 -9.30 -9.07 30.18
N LEU A 147 -8.75 -7.95 29.68
CA LEU A 147 -8.28 -6.85 30.52
C LEU A 147 -8.70 -5.51 29.91
N PHE A 148 -9.31 -4.66 30.75
CA PHE A 148 -9.61 -3.27 30.42
C PHE A 148 -8.80 -2.35 31.32
N ARG A 149 -8.12 -1.36 30.75
CA ARG A 149 -7.28 -0.39 31.46
C ARG A 149 -7.68 1.02 31.12
N LEU A 150 -7.71 1.89 32.14
CA LEU A 150 -7.80 3.34 31.97
C LEU A 150 -6.60 3.98 32.66
N GLY A 151 -6.06 5.02 32.05
CA GLY A 151 -4.96 5.81 32.59
C GLY A 151 -5.31 7.30 32.63
N ASN A 152 -4.58 8.02 33.47
CA ASN A 152 -4.67 9.46 33.51
C ASN A 152 -3.84 10.12 32.38
N ARG A 153 -3.87 11.45 32.32
CA ARG A 153 -3.11 12.24 31.31
C ARG A 153 -1.59 12.05 31.35
N LYS A 154 -1.04 11.45 32.43
CA LYS A 154 0.39 11.13 32.56
C LYS A 154 0.70 9.70 32.11
N GLY A 155 -0.34 8.92 31.76
CA GLY A 155 -0.18 7.51 31.40
C GLY A 155 -0.13 6.56 32.60
N GLU A 156 -0.37 7.06 33.83
CA GLU A 156 -0.46 6.22 35.02
C GLU A 156 -1.81 5.48 35.00
N ILE A 157 -1.82 4.15 35.12
CA ILE A 157 -3.05 3.35 35.15
C ILE A 157 -3.83 3.66 36.43
N THR A 158 -5.05 4.16 36.27
CA THR A 158 -5.94 4.53 37.37
C THR A 158 -7.02 3.49 37.61
N THR A 159 -7.34 2.66 36.60
CA THR A 159 -8.35 1.61 36.68
C THR A 159 -7.88 0.43 35.83
N SER A 160 -8.00 -0.76 36.37
CA SER A 160 -7.78 -2.02 35.67
C SER A 160 -8.89 -2.99 36.08
N LEU A 161 -9.60 -3.54 35.12
CA LEU A 161 -10.68 -4.50 35.31
C LEU A 161 -10.31 -5.77 34.57
N PRO A 162 -10.49 -6.94 35.19
CA PRO A 162 -10.37 -8.22 34.53
C PRO A 162 -11.50 -8.46 33.54
#